data_6eeac51fa2d847c24294ea621994e0cb
#
_entry.id   6eeac51fa2d847c24294ea621994e0cb
#
_cell.length_a   1.000
_cell.length_b   1.000
_cell.length_c   1.000
_cell.angle_alpha   90.00
_cell.angle_beta   90.00
_cell.angle_gamma   90.00
#
_symmetry.space_group_name_H-M   'P 1'
#
loop_
_entity.id
_entity.type
_entity.pdbx_description
1 polymer ?
#
loop_
_entity_poly.entity_id
_entity_poly.type
_entity_poly.pdbx_seq_one_letter_code
_entity_poly.pdbx_strand_id
1 'polypeptide(L)'
;RSSDLERASGFLSPNLGASDRRGLSYEQPYLWVISPYSDLVVSPQFNTKVNPFLNGQVRKRFHSGDIIARFGFTHDQDFDGKGNAFGDNTWRSYILAQGCCRPAVIGRSGWTAERTSDDLIFDKYEIGKVYEARGPYVADDRRLISQVYAIRQDTQSYVSAAAFSIQGLRPGDNDRTFPVVGPLVEAHYDPNMDILGGRLRVDGSGVVLTRDQSPDNPSLRLPGLDSRRVTAQADWRRSFISASGLRIDPFINVRVDGYSLGDELTTTA
;
A
#
# COMPACT_ATOMS: atom_id res chain seq x y z
N ARG A 1 -19.19 -36.36 4.03
CA ARG A 1 -17.82 -36.89 3.84
C ARG A 1 -17.01 -35.76 3.25
N SER A 2 -16.34 -34.99 4.11
CA SER A 2 -15.29 -34.07 3.71
C SER A 2 -14.14 -34.94 3.20
N SER A 3 -13.86 -34.86 1.92
CA SER A 3 -12.61 -35.42 1.40
C SER A 3 -11.50 -34.48 1.90
N ASP A 4 -10.77 -34.91 2.92
CA ASP A 4 -9.49 -34.36 3.28
C ASP A 4 -8.53 -34.65 2.09
N LEU A 5 -8.58 -33.75 1.10
CA LEU A 5 -7.54 -33.71 0.07
C LEU A 5 -6.28 -33.25 0.77
N GLU A 6 -5.45 -34.22 1.18
CA GLU A 6 -4.08 -33.92 1.66
C GLU A 6 -3.39 -33.09 0.59
N ARG A 7 -2.99 -31.88 0.98
CA ARG A 7 -2.18 -31.01 0.12
C ARG A 7 -0.85 -31.70 -0.11
N ALA A 8 -0.56 -32.04 -1.35
CA ALA A 8 0.72 -32.64 -1.73
C ALA A 8 1.60 -31.63 -2.47
N SER A 9 2.91 -31.71 -2.23
CA SER A 9 3.89 -30.98 -3.02
C SER A 9 3.99 -31.56 -4.42
N GLY A 10 4.20 -30.72 -5.43
CA GLY A 10 4.32 -31.18 -6.81
C GLY A 10 4.44 -30.07 -7.84
N PHE A 11 4.70 -30.45 -9.06
CA PHE A 11 4.71 -29.54 -10.19
C PHE A 11 3.27 -29.10 -10.53
N LEU A 12 3.12 -27.80 -10.77
CA LEU A 12 1.89 -27.22 -11.28
C LEU A 12 1.95 -27.14 -12.81
N SER A 13 0.83 -26.82 -13.42
CA SER A 13 0.78 -26.65 -14.88
C SER A 13 1.78 -25.58 -15.32
N PRO A 14 2.59 -25.87 -16.34
CA PRO A 14 3.54 -24.89 -16.84
C PRO A 14 2.81 -23.74 -17.57
N ASN A 15 3.41 -22.58 -17.55
CA ASN A 15 2.95 -21.41 -18.30
C ASN A 15 3.87 -21.21 -19.51
N LEU A 16 3.25 -21.12 -20.67
CA LEU A 16 3.92 -20.79 -21.93
C LEU A 16 3.45 -19.40 -22.38
N GLY A 17 4.39 -18.58 -22.79
CA GLY A 17 4.09 -17.22 -23.26
C GLY A 17 4.99 -16.83 -24.42
N ALA A 18 4.52 -15.84 -25.18
CA ALA A 18 5.30 -15.19 -26.23
C ALA A 18 5.03 -13.68 -26.17
N SER A 19 6.07 -12.89 -26.16
CA SER A 19 5.96 -11.43 -26.20
C SER A 19 7.17 -10.80 -26.87
N ASP A 20 7.01 -9.57 -27.34
CA ASP A 20 8.11 -8.81 -27.94
C ASP A 20 9.23 -8.49 -26.94
N ARG A 21 8.90 -8.40 -25.64
CA ARG A 21 9.83 -8.04 -24.55
C ARG A 21 10.67 -9.22 -24.10
N ARG A 22 10.03 -10.37 -23.82
CA ARG A 22 10.68 -11.58 -23.27
C ARG A 22 11.05 -12.61 -24.33
N GLY A 23 10.47 -12.52 -25.52
CA GLY A 23 10.49 -13.58 -26.52
C GLY A 23 9.56 -14.72 -26.11
N LEU A 24 9.94 -15.95 -26.46
CA LEU A 24 9.27 -17.14 -25.94
C LEU A 24 9.65 -17.34 -24.47
N SER A 25 8.67 -17.63 -23.65
CA SER A 25 8.88 -17.88 -22.22
C SER A 25 8.25 -19.19 -21.79
N TYR A 26 8.95 -19.91 -20.94
CA TYR A 26 8.51 -21.12 -20.28
C TYR A 26 8.69 -20.95 -18.77
N GLU A 27 7.62 -21.05 -18.01
CA GLU A 27 7.64 -20.98 -16.55
C GLU A 27 7.11 -22.30 -15.97
N GLN A 28 7.87 -22.92 -15.07
CA GLN A 28 7.50 -24.18 -14.42
C GLN A 28 7.30 -23.96 -12.93
N PRO A 29 6.07 -23.75 -12.46
CA PRO A 29 5.81 -23.64 -11.04
C PRO A 29 5.92 -25.00 -10.32
N TYR A 30 6.52 -25.00 -9.13
CA TYR A 30 6.55 -26.10 -8.20
C TYR A 30 5.94 -25.66 -6.86
N LEU A 31 4.92 -26.37 -6.42
CA LEU A 31 4.30 -26.16 -5.11
C LEU A 31 5.01 -27.01 -4.06
N TRP A 32 5.55 -26.35 -3.06
CA TRP A 32 6.11 -26.99 -1.88
C TRP A 32 5.20 -26.76 -0.68
N VAL A 33 4.53 -27.80 -0.21
CA VAL A 33 3.70 -27.79 0.98
C VAL A 33 4.61 -27.96 2.19
N ILE A 34 4.83 -26.88 2.94
CA ILE A 34 5.69 -26.87 4.12
C ILE A 34 4.92 -27.38 5.34
N SER A 35 3.65 -26.99 5.45
CA SER A 35 2.74 -27.41 6.51
C SER A 35 1.29 -27.27 6.04
N PRO A 36 0.28 -27.77 6.79
CA PRO A 36 -1.13 -27.56 6.46
C PRO A 36 -1.52 -26.08 6.32
N TYR A 37 -0.75 -25.19 6.91
CA TYR A 37 -1.02 -23.74 6.97
C TYR A 37 0.02 -22.89 6.22
N SER A 38 1.02 -23.51 5.59
CA SER A 38 2.05 -22.77 4.85
C SER A 38 2.49 -23.52 3.61
N ASP A 39 2.62 -22.78 2.52
CA ASP A 39 3.15 -23.28 1.25
C ASP A 39 4.08 -22.24 0.59
N LEU A 40 4.93 -22.74 -0.27
CA LEU A 40 5.83 -21.98 -1.12
C LEU A 40 5.66 -22.46 -2.56
N VAL A 41 5.38 -21.55 -3.46
CA VAL A 41 5.47 -21.81 -4.90
C VAL A 41 6.76 -21.19 -5.41
N VAL A 42 7.58 -21.97 -6.10
CA VAL A 42 8.79 -21.51 -6.78
C VAL A 42 8.60 -21.71 -8.27
N SER A 43 8.78 -20.68 -9.05
CA SER A 43 8.48 -20.64 -10.49
C SER A 43 9.68 -20.11 -11.27
N PRO A 44 10.65 -20.95 -11.64
CA PRO A 44 11.69 -20.57 -12.58
C PRO A 44 11.07 -20.29 -13.95
N GLN A 45 11.43 -19.18 -14.53
CA GLN A 45 10.99 -18.72 -15.84
C GLN A 45 12.20 -18.56 -16.75
N PHE A 46 12.18 -19.25 -17.87
CA PHE A 46 13.19 -19.19 -18.92
C PHE A 46 12.65 -18.40 -20.10
N ASN A 47 13.45 -17.48 -20.62
CA ASN A 47 13.06 -16.56 -21.68
C ASN A 47 14.11 -16.61 -22.81
N THR A 48 13.71 -16.31 -24.04
CA THR A 48 14.64 -16.33 -25.19
C THR A 48 15.34 -14.99 -25.43
N LYS A 49 14.76 -13.87 -24.98
CA LYS A 49 15.30 -12.52 -25.19
C LYS A 49 15.89 -11.87 -23.95
N VAL A 50 15.56 -12.37 -22.77
CA VAL A 50 15.99 -11.82 -21.47
C VAL A 50 16.49 -12.97 -20.58
N ASN A 51 17.28 -12.63 -19.57
CA ASN A 51 17.84 -13.62 -18.66
C ASN A 51 16.75 -14.36 -17.88
N PRO A 52 17.04 -15.58 -17.38
CA PRO A 52 16.08 -16.32 -16.56
C PRO A 52 15.63 -15.52 -15.35
N PHE A 53 14.35 -15.67 -14.99
CA PHE A 53 13.75 -15.02 -13.85
C PHE A 53 13.23 -16.05 -12.86
N LEU A 54 13.47 -15.86 -11.57
CA LEU A 54 12.91 -16.71 -10.55
C LEU A 54 11.81 -15.99 -9.80
N ASN A 55 10.57 -16.46 -9.96
CA ASN A 55 9.42 -16.03 -9.18
C ASN A 55 9.21 -16.93 -7.97
N GLY A 56 8.71 -16.37 -6.89
CA GLY A 56 8.30 -17.10 -5.72
C GLY A 56 7.05 -16.52 -5.07
N GLN A 57 6.26 -17.36 -4.44
CA GLN A 57 5.11 -16.95 -3.63
C GLN A 57 5.04 -17.78 -2.36
N VAL A 58 5.09 -17.11 -1.22
CA VAL A 58 4.88 -17.70 0.11
C VAL A 58 3.49 -17.35 0.59
N ARG A 59 2.80 -18.34 1.14
CA ARG A 59 1.52 -18.15 1.85
C ARG A 59 1.61 -18.82 3.19
N LYS A 60 1.24 -18.12 4.25
CA LYS A 60 1.20 -18.65 5.61
C LYS A 60 -0.04 -18.13 6.33
N ARG A 61 -0.79 -19.04 6.92
CA ARG A 61 -1.94 -18.74 7.77
C ARG A 61 -1.59 -18.97 9.22
N PHE A 62 -2.00 -18.04 10.06
CA PHE A 62 -1.92 -18.10 11.51
C PHE A 62 -3.33 -18.15 12.10
N HIS A 63 -3.44 -18.40 13.37
CA HIS A 63 -4.72 -18.34 14.05
C HIS A 63 -5.36 -16.93 13.99
N SER A 64 -4.54 -15.90 14.06
CA SER A 64 -4.99 -14.48 14.08
C SER A 64 -4.84 -13.74 12.77
N GLY A 65 -4.41 -14.38 11.67
CA GLY A 65 -4.18 -13.68 10.41
C GLY A 65 -3.47 -14.52 9.36
N ASP A 66 -3.03 -13.86 8.30
CA ASP A 66 -2.29 -14.48 7.20
C ASP A 66 -1.19 -13.58 6.66
N ILE A 67 -0.24 -14.18 6.00
CA ILE A 67 0.83 -13.53 5.24
C ILE A 67 0.86 -14.12 3.84
N ILE A 68 0.88 -13.26 2.84
CA ILE A 68 1.10 -13.59 1.45
C ILE A 68 2.23 -12.71 0.94
N ALA A 69 3.29 -13.33 0.40
CA ALA A 69 4.40 -12.61 -0.18
C ALA A 69 4.72 -13.18 -1.57
N ARG A 70 4.77 -12.32 -2.56
CA ARG A 70 5.28 -12.60 -3.90
C ARG A 70 6.62 -11.89 -4.04
N PHE A 71 7.59 -12.56 -4.59
CA PHE A 71 8.91 -12.00 -4.82
C PHE A 71 9.50 -12.60 -6.09
N GLY A 72 10.47 -11.92 -6.63
CA GLY A 72 11.22 -12.46 -7.74
C GLY A 72 12.57 -11.78 -7.90
N PHE A 73 13.48 -12.44 -8.54
CA PHE A 73 14.81 -11.91 -8.79
C PHE A 73 15.43 -12.48 -10.08
N THR A 74 16.32 -11.70 -10.64
CA THR A 74 17.12 -12.04 -11.82
C THR A 74 18.45 -11.31 -11.76
N HIS A 75 19.39 -11.71 -12.60
CA HIS A 75 20.65 -11.02 -12.82
C HIS A 75 20.72 -10.61 -14.28
N ASP A 76 20.47 -9.34 -14.59
CA ASP A 76 20.28 -8.86 -15.95
C ASP A 76 20.72 -7.39 -16.14
N GLN A 77 20.86 -6.98 -17.38
CA GLN A 77 21.18 -5.59 -17.77
C GLN A 77 19.97 -4.66 -17.63
N ASP A 78 20.22 -3.36 -17.57
CA ASP A 78 19.20 -2.35 -17.71
C ASP A 78 18.62 -2.30 -19.13
N PHE A 79 17.43 -1.73 -19.26
CA PHE A 79 16.74 -1.59 -20.55
C PHE A 79 16.31 -0.14 -20.74
N ASP A 80 16.53 0.35 -21.94
CA ASP A 80 15.96 1.63 -22.35
C ASP A 80 14.45 1.50 -22.64
N GLY A 81 13.78 2.64 -22.85
CA GLY A 81 12.35 2.66 -23.19
C GLY A 81 12.00 1.96 -24.52
N LYS A 82 13.00 1.58 -25.33
CA LYS A 82 12.86 0.84 -26.59
C LYS A 82 13.12 -0.66 -26.41
N GLY A 83 13.54 -1.08 -25.23
CA GLY A 83 13.84 -2.49 -24.91
C GLY A 83 15.26 -2.93 -25.26
N ASN A 84 16.18 -2.00 -25.56
CA ASN A 84 17.59 -2.34 -25.76
C ASN A 84 18.28 -2.47 -24.42
N ALA A 85 19.07 -3.53 -24.24
CA ALA A 85 19.87 -3.75 -23.05
C ALA A 85 21.08 -2.79 -23.04
N PHE A 86 21.37 -2.22 -21.88
CA PHE A 86 22.54 -1.38 -21.66
C PHE A 86 23.09 -1.54 -20.23
N GLY A 87 24.33 -1.11 -20.02
CA GLY A 87 24.98 -1.23 -18.71
C GLY A 87 25.44 -2.64 -18.37
N ASP A 88 25.87 -2.82 -17.13
CA ASP A 88 26.34 -4.09 -16.60
C ASP A 88 25.19 -4.94 -16.06
N ASN A 89 25.38 -6.26 -16.00
CA ASN A 89 24.43 -7.14 -15.33
C ASN A 89 24.40 -6.83 -13.82
N THR A 90 23.22 -6.54 -13.31
CA THR A 90 22.97 -6.26 -11.90
C THR A 90 21.87 -7.16 -11.34
N TRP A 91 21.86 -7.35 -10.04
CA TRP A 91 20.76 -8.06 -9.37
C TRP A 91 19.52 -7.17 -9.36
N ARG A 92 18.43 -7.73 -9.86
CA ARG A 92 17.12 -7.09 -9.91
C ARG A 92 16.12 -7.93 -9.17
N SER A 93 15.26 -7.28 -8.41
CA SER A 93 14.32 -7.98 -7.57
C SER A 93 13.07 -7.15 -7.30
N TYR A 94 12.00 -7.84 -6.95
CA TYR A 94 10.81 -7.22 -6.41
C TYR A 94 10.26 -8.01 -5.23
N ILE A 95 9.50 -7.34 -4.39
CA ILE A 95 8.69 -7.91 -3.34
C ILE A 95 7.32 -7.23 -3.32
N LEU A 96 6.27 -8.04 -3.27
CA LEU A 96 4.87 -7.64 -3.13
C LEU A 96 4.27 -8.50 -2.02
N ALA A 97 4.28 -7.99 -0.80
CA ALA A 97 3.89 -8.74 0.38
C ALA A 97 2.81 -8.03 1.18
N GLN A 98 1.97 -8.80 1.82
CA GLN A 98 0.97 -8.31 2.77
C GLN A 98 0.83 -9.27 3.93
N GLY A 99 0.53 -8.72 5.09
CA GLY A 99 0.15 -9.49 6.26
C GLY A 99 -0.97 -8.78 6.99
N CYS A 100 -1.95 -9.52 7.45
CA CYS A 100 -3.00 -8.98 8.27
C CYS A 100 -3.16 -9.78 9.56
N CYS A 101 -3.51 -9.06 10.62
CA CYS A 101 -3.85 -9.61 11.91
C CYS A 101 -5.20 -9.05 12.38
N ARG A 102 -5.95 -9.85 13.11
CA ARG A 102 -7.22 -9.46 13.75
C ARG A 102 -7.10 -9.66 15.26
N PRO A 103 -6.29 -8.84 15.94
CA PRO A 103 -6.23 -8.91 17.38
C PRO A 103 -7.59 -8.49 17.95
N ALA A 104 -8.12 -9.25 18.92
CA ALA A 104 -9.44 -9.05 19.48
C ALA A 104 -9.67 -7.63 20.06
N VAL A 105 -8.60 -6.95 20.45
CA VAL A 105 -8.66 -5.61 21.09
C VAL A 105 -8.58 -4.48 20.09
N ILE A 106 -7.85 -4.65 18.98
CA ILE A 106 -7.54 -3.56 18.03
C ILE A 106 -8.44 -3.62 16.78
N GLY A 107 -9.20 -4.71 16.60
CA GLY A 107 -10.06 -4.88 15.43
C GLY A 107 -9.30 -5.40 14.21
N ARG A 108 -8.63 -4.57 13.45
CA ARG A 108 -7.85 -4.98 12.26
C ARG A 108 -6.52 -4.23 12.23
N SER A 109 -5.45 -4.97 12.06
CA SER A 109 -4.12 -4.40 11.78
C SER A 109 -3.44 -5.14 10.65
N GLY A 110 -2.50 -4.51 10.00
CA GLY A 110 -1.78 -5.15 8.92
C GLY A 110 -0.63 -4.29 8.41
N TRP A 111 0.07 -4.88 7.46
CA TRP A 111 1.17 -4.23 6.76
C TRP A 111 1.21 -4.70 5.31
N THR A 112 1.77 -3.86 4.45
CA THR A 112 2.19 -4.25 3.11
C THR A 112 3.64 -3.82 2.89
N ALA A 113 4.37 -4.60 2.11
CA ALA A 113 5.70 -4.26 1.65
C ALA A 113 5.73 -4.44 0.13
N GLU A 114 5.75 -3.33 -0.57
CA GLU A 114 5.79 -3.27 -2.02
C GLU A 114 7.02 -2.50 -2.44
N ARG A 115 7.99 -3.18 -3.02
CA ARG A 115 9.26 -2.61 -3.45
C ARG A 115 9.82 -3.32 -4.66
N THR A 116 10.52 -2.57 -5.48
CA THR A 116 11.30 -3.09 -6.61
C THR A 116 12.65 -2.40 -6.69
N SER A 117 13.61 -3.08 -7.28
CA SER A 117 14.95 -2.54 -7.51
C SER A 117 15.01 -1.52 -8.66
N ASP A 118 14.06 -1.60 -9.61
CA ASP A 118 14.01 -0.74 -10.79
C ASP A 118 12.58 -0.60 -11.33
N ASP A 119 12.34 0.45 -12.10
CA ASP A 119 11.01 0.86 -12.56
C ASP A 119 10.44 -0.03 -13.68
N LEU A 120 11.30 -0.80 -14.37
CA LEU A 120 10.93 -1.51 -15.58
C LEU A 120 10.80 -3.04 -15.40
N ILE A 121 11.16 -3.60 -14.25
CA ILE A 121 11.16 -5.04 -14.01
C ILE A 121 9.79 -5.68 -14.26
N PHE A 122 8.71 -5.02 -13.83
CA PHE A 122 7.37 -5.54 -14.00
C PHE A 122 6.92 -5.56 -15.47
N ASP A 123 7.28 -4.51 -16.19
CA ASP A 123 6.97 -4.40 -17.62
C ASP A 123 7.82 -5.36 -18.45
N LYS A 124 9.11 -5.47 -18.11
CA LYS A 124 10.05 -6.32 -18.83
C LYS A 124 9.72 -7.80 -18.71
N TYR A 125 9.46 -8.25 -17.50
CA TYR A 125 9.15 -9.66 -17.22
C TYR A 125 7.64 -9.94 -17.25
N GLU A 126 6.81 -8.93 -17.56
CA GLU A 126 5.34 -9.02 -17.65
C GLU A 126 4.72 -9.64 -16.39
N ILE A 127 5.16 -9.14 -15.23
CA ILE A 127 4.70 -9.64 -13.94
C ILE A 127 3.28 -9.12 -13.70
N GLY A 128 2.32 -10.03 -13.68
CA GLY A 128 0.92 -9.69 -13.47
C GLY A 128 0.58 -9.36 -12.01
N LYS A 129 -0.56 -8.69 -11.82
CA LYS A 129 -1.13 -8.43 -10.49
C LYS A 129 -0.24 -7.59 -9.58
N VAL A 130 0.51 -6.64 -10.15
CA VAL A 130 1.40 -5.74 -9.43
C VAL A 130 0.62 -4.72 -8.63
N TYR A 131 -0.39 -4.10 -9.24
CA TYR A 131 -1.16 -2.98 -8.69
C TYR A 131 -2.47 -3.41 -8.01
N GLU A 132 -2.53 -4.65 -7.50
CA GLU A 132 -3.66 -5.08 -6.68
C GLU A 132 -3.67 -4.35 -5.33
N ALA A 133 -4.85 -3.98 -4.85
CA ALA A 133 -5.02 -3.38 -3.53
C ALA A 133 -4.63 -4.38 -2.44
N ARG A 134 -3.58 -4.11 -1.66
CA ARG A 134 -3.08 -4.97 -0.58
C ARG A 134 -3.33 -4.41 0.81
N GLY A 135 -3.76 -3.19 0.93
CA GLY A 135 -4.05 -2.54 2.22
C GLY A 135 -5.17 -1.52 2.08
N PRO A 136 -5.45 -0.74 3.13
CA PRO A 136 -6.47 0.30 3.09
C PRO A 136 -6.11 1.48 2.19
N TYR A 137 -4.83 1.73 1.99
CA TYR A 137 -4.33 2.79 1.11
C TYR A 137 -3.82 2.17 -0.19
N VAL A 138 -4.30 2.69 -1.30
CA VAL A 138 -3.98 2.21 -2.65
C VAL A 138 -3.31 3.33 -3.42
N ALA A 139 -2.19 3.04 -4.04
CA ALA A 139 -1.51 3.98 -4.91
C ALA A 139 -2.14 3.99 -6.32
N ASP A 140 -1.85 5.05 -7.08
CA ASP A 140 -2.17 5.11 -8.51
C ASP A 140 -1.42 4.02 -9.29
N ASP A 141 -1.84 3.81 -10.53
CA ASP A 141 -1.09 3.00 -11.49
C ASP A 141 0.37 3.47 -11.58
N ARG A 142 1.26 2.50 -11.68
CA ARG A 142 2.72 2.70 -11.69
C ARG A 142 3.29 3.31 -10.42
N ARG A 143 2.68 3.02 -9.27
CA ARG A 143 3.24 3.30 -7.95
C ARG A 143 3.04 2.12 -7.02
N LEU A 144 4.01 1.90 -6.15
CA LEU A 144 3.97 0.91 -5.09
C LEU A 144 3.80 1.62 -3.74
N ILE A 145 3.05 1.00 -2.84
CA ILE A 145 2.81 1.55 -1.51
C ILE A 145 3.16 0.52 -0.44
N SER A 146 4.14 0.85 0.38
CA SER A 146 4.45 0.07 1.59
C SER A 146 3.81 0.76 2.78
N GLN A 147 2.97 0.05 3.53
CA GLN A 147 2.17 0.63 4.60
C GLN A 147 2.10 -0.27 5.83
N VAL A 148 1.91 0.34 6.97
CA VAL A 148 1.50 -0.29 8.22
C VAL A 148 0.29 0.43 8.75
N TYR A 149 -0.70 -0.31 9.26
CA TYR A 149 -1.94 0.28 9.71
C TYR A 149 -2.58 -0.51 10.86
N ALA A 150 -3.35 0.20 11.67
CA ALA A 150 -4.22 -0.36 12.68
C ALA A 150 -5.56 0.39 12.66
N ILE A 151 -6.65 -0.35 12.70
CA ILE A 151 -8.01 0.17 12.63
C ILE A 151 -8.82 -0.44 13.75
N ARG A 152 -9.45 0.39 14.55
CA ARG A 152 -10.46 -0.01 15.54
C ARG A 152 -11.78 0.63 15.16
N GLN A 153 -12.81 -0.18 15.15
CA GLN A 153 -14.17 0.29 14.87
C GLN A 153 -15.14 -0.42 15.81
N ASP A 154 -15.99 0.35 16.46
CA ASP A 154 -17.16 -0.12 17.18
C ASP A 154 -18.41 0.64 16.71
N THR A 155 -19.53 0.51 17.43
CA THR A 155 -20.79 1.12 17.04
C THR A 155 -20.82 2.64 17.14
N GLN A 156 -19.90 3.24 17.91
CA GLN A 156 -19.88 4.67 18.23
C GLN A 156 -18.56 5.33 17.88
N SER A 157 -17.50 4.56 17.69
CA SER A 157 -16.19 5.10 17.42
C SER A 157 -15.46 4.38 16.31
N TYR A 158 -14.69 5.15 15.58
CA TYR A 158 -13.71 4.67 14.60
C TYR A 158 -12.39 5.38 14.88
N VAL A 159 -11.32 4.62 14.95
CA VAL A 159 -9.96 5.15 15.04
C VAL A 159 -9.09 4.36 14.09
N SER A 160 -8.35 5.06 13.25
CA SER A 160 -7.32 4.48 12.40
C SER A 160 -5.99 5.20 12.61
N ALA A 161 -4.92 4.43 12.55
CA ALA A 161 -3.56 4.93 12.52
C ALA A 161 -2.79 4.21 11.41
N ALA A 162 -2.06 4.95 10.61
CA ALA A 162 -1.27 4.39 9.51
C ALA A 162 0.01 5.18 9.29
N ALA A 163 0.97 4.49 8.67
CA ALA A 163 2.15 5.12 8.07
C ALA A 163 2.44 4.41 6.74
N PHE A 164 2.89 5.15 5.74
CA PHE A 164 3.21 4.57 4.45
C PHE A 164 4.25 5.36 3.66
N SER A 165 4.93 4.66 2.78
CA SER A 165 5.87 5.22 1.80
C SER A 165 5.50 4.78 0.39
N ILE A 166 5.81 5.62 -0.58
CA ILE A 166 5.48 5.41 -1.99
C ILE A 166 6.77 5.24 -2.77
N GLN A 167 6.77 4.32 -3.74
CA GLN A 167 7.79 4.17 -4.77
C GLN A 167 7.15 4.41 -6.14
N GLY A 168 7.74 5.29 -6.95
CA GLY A 168 7.32 5.54 -8.32
C GLY A 168 7.89 4.49 -9.28
N LEU A 169 7.15 4.21 -10.35
CA LEU A 169 7.56 3.30 -11.41
C LEU A 169 7.43 3.93 -12.80
N ARG A 170 7.21 5.24 -12.87
CA ARG A 170 7.18 5.96 -14.13
C ARG A 170 8.61 6.40 -14.47
N PRO A 171 9.01 6.30 -15.75
CA PRO A 171 10.30 6.84 -16.16
C PRO A 171 10.44 8.31 -15.75
N GLY A 172 11.47 8.63 -14.97
CA GLY A 172 11.70 9.98 -14.46
C GLY A 172 11.11 10.26 -13.07
N ASP A 173 10.37 9.33 -12.47
CA ASP A 173 9.99 9.45 -11.05
C ASP A 173 11.26 9.46 -10.18
N ASN A 174 11.27 10.34 -9.19
CA ASN A 174 12.33 10.40 -8.19
C ASN A 174 11.71 10.09 -6.83
N ASP A 175 11.99 8.93 -6.30
CA ASP A 175 11.44 8.44 -5.03
C ASP A 175 11.67 9.41 -3.85
N ARG A 176 12.74 10.21 -3.90
CA ARG A 176 13.04 11.19 -2.87
C ARG A 176 12.07 12.37 -2.82
N THR A 177 11.33 12.59 -3.91
CA THR A 177 10.31 13.65 -3.97
C THR A 177 8.96 13.20 -3.46
N PHE A 178 8.74 11.89 -3.31
CA PHE A 178 7.51 11.37 -2.70
C PHE A 178 7.55 11.51 -1.18
N PRO A 179 6.44 11.94 -0.57
CA PRO A 179 6.38 12.03 0.88
C PRO A 179 6.31 10.65 1.52
N VAL A 180 7.02 10.50 2.63
CA VAL A 180 6.69 9.48 3.62
C VAL A 180 5.60 10.05 4.50
N VAL A 181 4.49 9.33 4.58
CA VAL A 181 3.34 9.71 5.40
C VAL A 181 3.39 8.93 6.70
N GLY A 182 3.45 9.63 7.81
CA GLY A 182 3.43 8.93 9.09
C GLY A 182 3.82 9.76 10.31
N PRO A 183 2.96 9.73 11.33
CA PRO A 183 1.67 9.05 11.37
C PRO A 183 0.55 9.78 10.62
N LEU A 184 -0.38 9.02 10.04
CA LEU A 184 -1.71 9.48 9.67
C LEU A 184 -2.68 8.89 10.68
N VAL A 185 -3.37 9.72 11.42
CA VAL A 185 -4.35 9.30 12.44
C VAL A 185 -5.70 9.91 12.09
N GLU A 186 -6.74 9.09 12.12
CA GLU A 186 -8.13 9.53 11.94
C GLU A 186 -8.97 8.98 13.09
N ALA A 187 -9.80 9.81 13.67
CA ALA A 187 -10.70 9.44 14.72
C ALA A 187 -12.10 10.01 14.44
N HIS A 188 -13.10 9.21 14.71
CA HIS A 188 -14.49 9.58 14.57
C HIS A 188 -15.26 9.05 15.80
N TYR A 189 -16.06 9.91 16.41
CA TYR A 189 -16.86 9.57 17.57
C TYR A 189 -18.29 10.12 17.46
N ASP A 190 -19.25 9.23 17.56
CA ASP A 190 -20.69 9.53 17.52
C ASP A 190 -21.32 9.04 18.85
N PRO A 191 -21.34 9.87 19.92
CA PRO A 191 -21.86 9.45 21.20
C PRO A 191 -23.35 9.11 21.09
N ASN A 192 -23.72 7.97 21.67
CA ASN A 192 -25.11 7.51 21.70
C ASN A 192 -25.91 8.23 22.79
N MET A 193 -25.79 9.55 22.83
CA MET A 193 -26.55 10.41 23.76
C MET A 193 -27.04 11.65 23.04
N ASP A 194 -28.25 12.09 23.37
CA ASP A 194 -28.81 13.34 22.89
C ASP A 194 -28.17 14.52 23.63
N ILE A 195 -27.42 15.33 22.94
CA ILE A 195 -26.85 16.58 23.46
C ILE A 195 -27.74 17.72 23.04
N LEU A 196 -28.36 18.39 24.02
CA LEU A 196 -29.36 19.46 23.76
C LEU A 196 -30.52 19.01 22.83
N GLY A 197 -30.90 17.72 22.91
CA GLY A 197 -31.91 17.11 22.06
C GLY A 197 -31.52 16.90 20.61
N GLY A 198 -30.24 16.95 20.29
CA GLY A 198 -29.66 16.70 18.99
C GLY A 198 -28.51 15.70 19.05
N ARG A 199 -28.04 15.27 17.91
CA ARG A 199 -26.89 14.37 17.74
C ARG A 199 -25.61 15.17 17.56
N LEU A 200 -24.59 14.82 18.33
CA LEU A 200 -23.25 15.35 18.19
C LEU A 200 -22.37 14.31 17.48
N ARG A 201 -21.55 14.75 16.57
CA ARG A 201 -20.47 13.98 15.94
C ARG A 201 -19.16 14.75 16.10
N VAL A 202 -18.11 14.05 16.45
CA VAL A 202 -16.77 14.63 16.59
C VAL A 202 -15.81 13.86 15.70
N ASP A 203 -15.08 14.60 14.86
CA ASP A 203 -14.07 14.07 13.97
C ASP A 203 -12.71 14.71 14.29
N GLY A 204 -11.67 13.92 14.24
CA GLY A 204 -10.29 14.39 14.40
C GLY A 204 -9.38 13.71 13.40
N SER A 205 -8.42 14.44 12.86
CA SER A 205 -7.36 13.87 12.03
C SER A 205 -6.03 14.56 12.26
N GLY A 206 -4.95 13.79 12.12
CA GLY A 206 -3.59 14.31 12.20
C GLY A 206 -2.71 13.60 11.18
N VAL A 207 -1.86 14.36 10.49
CA VAL A 207 -0.92 13.81 9.52
C VAL A 207 0.42 14.52 9.62
N VAL A 208 1.49 13.72 9.48
CA VAL A 208 2.85 14.20 9.31
C VAL A 208 3.35 13.71 7.96
N LEU A 209 3.88 14.61 7.17
CA LEU A 209 4.48 14.35 5.87
C LEU A 209 5.95 14.75 5.94
N THR A 210 6.84 13.83 5.64
CA THR A 210 8.28 14.10 5.52
C THR A 210 8.73 13.85 4.09
N ARG A 211 9.67 14.66 3.60
CA ARG A 211 10.10 14.62 2.22
C ARG A 211 11.60 14.91 2.10
N ASP A 212 12.34 14.05 1.45
CA ASP A 212 13.80 14.23 1.28
C ASP A 212 14.16 15.35 0.31
N GLN A 213 13.37 15.49 -0.76
CA GLN A 213 13.62 16.50 -1.80
C GLN A 213 12.33 17.22 -2.21
N SER A 214 12.48 18.51 -2.55
CA SER A 214 11.38 19.28 -3.15
C SER A 214 11.09 18.80 -4.58
N PRO A 215 9.81 18.66 -4.97
CA PRO A 215 9.44 18.39 -6.35
C PRO A 215 9.64 19.59 -7.28
N ASP A 216 9.80 20.82 -6.72
CA ASP A 216 9.82 22.09 -7.46
C ASP A 216 11.16 22.35 -8.10
N ASN A 217 11.91 21.73 -8.62
CA ASN A 217 13.19 21.81 -9.30
C ASN A 217 14.07 20.58 -8.96
N PRO A 218 13.76 19.43 -9.55
CA PRO A 218 14.52 18.21 -9.27
C PRO A 218 16.03 18.34 -9.55
N SER A 219 16.40 19.24 -10.47
CA SER A 219 17.79 19.51 -10.84
C SER A 219 18.59 20.21 -9.74
N LEU A 220 17.95 21.00 -8.89
CA LEU A 220 18.62 21.74 -7.82
C LEU A 220 18.74 20.93 -6.52
N ARG A 221 18.09 19.77 -6.44
CA ARG A 221 18.09 18.88 -5.25
C ARG A 221 17.81 19.62 -3.94
N LEU A 222 16.90 20.57 -3.99
CA LEU A 222 16.50 21.33 -2.80
C LEU A 222 15.91 20.38 -1.74
N PRO A 223 16.13 20.66 -0.44
CA PRO A 223 15.54 19.87 0.62
C PRO A 223 14.02 19.89 0.55
N GLY A 224 13.40 18.78 0.92
CA GLY A 224 11.95 18.67 0.97
C GLY A 224 11.36 19.45 2.12
N LEU A 225 10.12 19.87 2.00
CA LEU A 225 9.39 20.56 3.04
C LEU A 225 8.59 19.55 3.87
N ASP A 226 8.90 19.48 5.16
CA ASP A 226 8.11 18.72 6.12
C ASP A 226 6.84 19.48 6.50
N SER A 227 5.73 18.79 6.58
CA SER A 227 4.47 19.40 6.98
C SER A 227 3.72 18.57 8.00
N ARG A 228 3.06 19.24 8.93
CA ARG A 228 2.21 18.63 9.95
C ARG A 228 0.86 19.34 9.93
N ARG A 229 -0.19 18.55 10.00
CA ARG A 229 -1.55 19.07 10.07
C ARG A 229 -2.34 18.33 11.12
N VAL A 230 -3.10 19.06 11.91
CA VAL A 230 -4.08 18.55 12.85
C VAL A 230 -5.41 19.23 12.57
N THR A 231 -6.47 18.45 12.46
CA THR A 231 -7.85 18.94 12.25
C THR A 231 -8.73 18.37 13.34
N ALA A 232 -9.59 19.22 13.92
CA ALA A 232 -10.67 18.82 14.79
C ALA A 232 -11.98 19.44 14.28
N GLN A 233 -13.04 18.64 14.25
CA GLN A 233 -14.36 19.08 13.78
C GLN A 233 -15.44 18.54 14.71
N ALA A 234 -16.44 19.36 14.99
CA ALA A 234 -17.65 18.98 15.70
C ALA A 234 -18.88 19.38 14.88
N ASP A 235 -19.78 18.44 14.68
CA ASP A 235 -21.04 18.63 13.96
C ASP A 235 -22.20 18.27 14.89
N TRP A 236 -23.08 19.22 15.12
CA TRP A 236 -24.29 19.01 15.91
C TRP A 236 -25.51 19.25 15.04
N ARG A 237 -26.50 18.33 15.11
CA ARG A 237 -27.77 18.42 14.36
C ARG A 237 -28.95 18.04 15.24
N ARG A 238 -30.05 18.71 15.02
CA ARG A 238 -31.33 18.37 15.63
C ARG A 238 -32.46 18.51 14.62
N SER A 239 -33.39 17.57 14.63
CA SER A 239 -34.60 17.65 13.80
C SER A 239 -35.81 17.99 14.66
N PHE A 240 -36.61 18.99 14.21
CA PHE A 240 -37.88 19.32 14.77
C PHE A 240 -38.98 19.15 13.72
N ILE A 241 -40.12 18.65 14.14
CA ILE A 241 -41.32 18.62 13.32
C ILE A 241 -42.36 19.47 14.05
N SER A 242 -42.81 20.61 13.42
CA SER A 242 -43.83 21.46 13.97
C SER A 242 -45.19 20.77 13.90
N ALA A 243 -46.17 21.28 14.66
CA ALA A 243 -47.54 20.79 14.63
C ALA A 243 -48.20 20.96 13.25
N SER A 244 -47.70 21.87 12.41
CA SER A 244 -48.12 22.07 11.02
C SER A 244 -47.44 21.11 10.02
N GLY A 245 -46.60 20.19 10.47
CA GLY A 245 -45.88 19.26 9.61
C GLY A 245 -44.57 19.83 9.00
N LEU A 246 -44.16 21.03 9.34
CA LEU A 246 -42.92 21.64 8.87
C LEU A 246 -41.73 20.97 9.61
N ARG A 247 -40.81 20.43 8.87
CA ARG A 247 -39.52 19.90 9.38
C ARG A 247 -38.46 20.97 9.36
N ILE A 248 -37.79 21.18 10.49
CA ILE A 248 -36.70 22.14 10.67
C ILE A 248 -35.52 21.38 11.20
N ASP A 249 -34.38 21.40 10.50
CA ASP A 249 -33.14 20.70 10.84
C ASP A 249 -31.99 21.71 11.11
N PRO A 250 -31.96 22.38 12.28
CA PRO A 250 -30.82 23.23 12.63
C PRO A 250 -29.58 22.40 12.81
N PHE A 251 -28.44 22.93 12.36
CA PHE A 251 -27.13 22.30 12.54
C PHE A 251 -26.08 23.37 12.88
N ILE A 252 -25.04 22.92 13.57
CA ILE A 252 -23.85 23.71 13.88
C ILE A 252 -22.65 22.84 13.51
N ASN A 253 -21.74 23.37 12.70
CA ASN A 253 -20.48 22.77 12.37
C ASN A 253 -19.35 23.70 12.78
N VAL A 254 -18.40 23.18 13.55
CA VAL A 254 -17.20 23.89 13.97
C VAL A 254 -15.99 23.08 13.56
N ARG A 255 -15.04 23.71 12.86
CA ARG A 255 -13.80 23.09 12.44
C ARG A 255 -12.62 23.98 12.80
N VAL A 256 -11.58 23.36 13.29
CA VAL A 256 -10.29 23.99 13.60
C VAL A 256 -9.18 23.19 12.94
N ASP A 257 -8.31 23.89 12.22
CA ASP A 257 -7.14 23.33 11.56
C ASP A 257 -5.87 23.98 12.10
N GLY A 258 -4.89 23.18 12.50
CA GLY A 258 -3.55 23.62 12.87
C GLY A 258 -2.53 23.08 11.85
N TYR A 259 -1.63 23.94 11.40
CA TYR A 259 -0.57 23.61 10.45
C TYR A 259 0.80 23.98 11.03
N SER A 260 1.80 23.13 10.79
CA SER A 260 3.20 23.45 11.03
C SER A 260 4.00 23.01 9.80
N LEU A 261 4.78 23.92 9.25
CA LEU A 261 5.71 23.66 8.16
C LEU A 261 7.12 23.73 8.73
N GLY A 262 7.94 22.72 8.46
CA GLY A 262 9.34 22.72 8.82
C GLY A 262 10.11 23.59 7.82
N ASP A 263 10.69 24.68 8.30
CA ASP A 263 11.49 25.60 7.51
C ASP A 263 12.97 25.20 7.65
N GLU A 264 13.51 24.44 6.71
CA GLU A 264 14.96 24.28 6.55
C GLU A 264 15.51 25.22 5.47
N LEU A 265 14.99 26.43 5.39
CA LEU A 265 15.67 27.52 4.70
C LEU A 265 16.65 28.20 5.67
N THR A 266 17.69 27.50 6.06
CA THR A 266 18.91 28.17 6.55
C THR A 266 19.59 28.81 5.34
N THR A 267 19.17 30.02 5.04
CA THR A 267 19.95 30.92 4.19
C THR A 267 21.16 31.31 5.00
N THR A 268 22.26 30.58 4.87
CA THR A 268 23.59 31.13 5.24
C THR A 268 23.94 32.12 4.15
N ALA A 269 23.77 33.42 4.46
CA ALA A 269 24.35 34.53 3.73
C ALA A 269 25.88 34.54 3.88
#